data_74a49191521088f6f71b18e2ac40aff3
#
_entry.id   74a49191521088f6f71b18e2ac40aff3
#
_cell.length_a   1.000
_cell.length_b   1.000
_cell.length_c   1.000
_cell.angle_alpha   90.00
_cell.angle_beta   90.00
_cell.angle_gamma   90.00
#
_symmetry.space_group_name_H-M   'P 1'
#
loop_
_entity.id
_entity.type
_entity.pdbx_description
1 polymer ?
#
loop_
_entity_poly.entity_id
_entity_poly.type
_entity_poly.pdbx_seq_one_letter_code
_entity_poly.pdbx_strand_id
1 'polypeptide(L)'
;GLALGERFIEWGSGFGVATSLASQLGFEATGIELEEGLVEIAESLAEKHQTGAEFIATTYIPEGYISYDHVGGSDIVPDDSFGHQVEAPRYEGMDIGLNEIDVFFVYPWPGEQEMMLKLFQSVASEDAILIAYYGDQEICLYRKQ
;
A
#
# COMPACT_ATOMS: atom_id res chain seq x y z
N GLY A 1 9.65 -17.04 8.94
CA GLY A 1 9.30 -15.64 8.71
C GLY A 1 7.88 -15.30 9.11
N LEU A 2 7.61 -14.01 9.21
CA LEU A 2 6.27 -13.53 9.57
C LEU A 2 5.31 -13.51 8.37
N ALA A 3 5.83 -13.28 7.16
CA ALA A 3 5.05 -13.26 5.93
C ALA A 3 5.16 -14.59 5.17
N LEU A 4 4.12 -14.94 4.42
CA LEU A 4 4.07 -16.17 3.64
C LEU A 4 4.75 -16.05 2.27
N GLY A 5 5.11 -14.85 1.83
CA GLY A 5 5.69 -14.59 0.52
C GLY A 5 6.54 -13.34 0.50
N GLU A 6 6.91 -12.91 -0.71
CA GLU A 6 7.91 -11.88 -0.95
C GLU A 6 7.36 -10.60 -1.61
N ARG A 7 6.03 -10.45 -1.72
CA ARG A 7 5.41 -9.29 -2.34
C ARG A 7 5.09 -8.22 -1.33
N PHE A 8 5.64 -7.03 -1.55
CA PHE A 8 5.56 -5.88 -0.65
C PHE A 8 4.93 -4.69 -1.37
N ILE A 9 4.05 -3.98 -0.68
CA ILE A 9 3.49 -2.72 -1.13
C ILE A 9 3.55 -1.67 -0.02
N GLU A 10 3.88 -0.43 -0.40
CA GLU A 10 3.83 0.73 0.50
C GLU A 10 2.77 1.71 0.02
N TRP A 11 1.85 2.07 0.91
CA TRP A 11 0.86 3.12 0.66
C TRP A 11 1.41 4.48 1.09
N GLY A 12 1.40 5.45 0.16
CA GLY A 12 1.96 6.76 0.40
C GLY A 12 3.48 6.72 0.47
N SER A 13 4.12 6.20 -0.57
CA SER A 13 5.55 5.88 -0.54
C SER A 13 6.49 7.10 -0.50
N GLY A 14 6.01 8.30 -0.81
CA GLY A 14 6.83 9.52 -0.78
C GLY A 14 8.12 9.39 -1.56
N PHE A 15 9.26 9.54 -0.87
CA PHE A 15 10.59 9.35 -1.47
C PHE A 15 10.97 7.88 -1.69
N GLY A 16 10.13 6.94 -1.27
CA GLY A 16 10.31 5.52 -1.56
C GLY A 16 11.34 4.79 -0.71
N VAL A 17 11.72 5.33 0.44
CA VAL A 17 12.78 4.74 1.27
C VAL A 17 12.39 3.33 1.76
N ALA A 18 11.20 3.16 2.32
CA ALA A 18 10.77 1.86 2.83
C ALA A 18 10.62 0.84 1.69
N THR A 19 10.05 1.25 0.55
CA THR A 19 9.92 0.39 -0.64
C THR A 19 11.30 -0.04 -1.16
N SER A 20 12.25 0.88 -1.26
CA SER A 20 13.62 0.57 -1.70
C SER A 20 14.35 -0.36 -0.72
N LEU A 21 14.18 -0.15 0.59
CA LEU A 21 14.74 -1.05 1.61
C LEU A 21 14.14 -2.45 1.51
N ALA A 22 12.83 -2.56 1.31
CA ALA A 22 12.18 -3.85 1.10
C ALA A 22 12.75 -4.57 -0.13
N SER A 23 12.95 -3.85 -1.23
CA SER A 23 13.59 -4.41 -2.42
C SER A 23 15.00 -4.92 -2.14
N GLN A 24 15.81 -4.18 -1.38
CA GLN A 24 17.15 -4.62 -0.99
C GLN A 24 17.14 -5.86 -0.09
N LEU A 25 16.07 -6.06 0.66
CA LEU A 25 15.85 -7.25 1.50
C LEU A 25 15.33 -8.46 0.73
N GLY A 26 15.11 -8.33 -0.58
CA GLY A 26 14.68 -9.42 -1.44
C GLY A 26 13.18 -9.44 -1.77
N PHE A 27 12.43 -8.42 -1.34
CA PHE A 27 11.02 -8.33 -1.69
C PHE A 27 10.81 -7.80 -3.11
N GLU A 28 9.76 -8.28 -3.79
CA GLU A 28 9.18 -7.61 -4.94
C GLU A 28 8.39 -6.42 -4.43
N ALA A 29 9.00 -5.23 -4.44
CA ALA A 29 8.49 -4.07 -3.72
C ALA A 29 7.94 -3.00 -4.66
N THR A 30 6.71 -2.55 -4.40
CA THR A 30 6.03 -1.48 -5.13
C THR A 30 5.58 -0.40 -4.14
N GLY A 31 5.84 0.86 -4.48
CA GLY A 31 5.33 2.03 -3.75
C GLY A 31 4.20 2.70 -4.51
N ILE A 32 3.16 3.08 -3.80
CA ILE A 32 2.02 3.82 -4.32
C ILE A 32 2.09 5.25 -3.78
N GLU A 33 2.14 6.24 -4.65
CA GLU A 33 2.23 7.65 -4.29
C GLU A 33 1.37 8.50 -5.23
N LEU A 34 0.57 9.39 -4.66
CA LEU A 34 -0.34 10.24 -5.43
C LEU A 34 0.40 11.34 -6.20
N GLU A 35 1.47 11.90 -5.64
CA GLU A 35 2.22 13.00 -6.24
C GLU A 35 3.28 12.52 -7.22
N GLU A 36 3.08 12.81 -8.51
CA GLU A 36 4.01 12.39 -9.58
C GLU A 36 5.44 12.88 -9.34
N GLY A 37 5.61 14.10 -8.82
CA GLY A 37 6.94 14.65 -8.50
C GLY A 37 7.68 13.83 -7.45
N LEU A 38 6.98 13.29 -6.46
CA LEU A 38 7.57 12.39 -5.47
C LEU A 38 7.91 11.03 -6.07
N VAL A 39 7.06 10.53 -6.96
CA VAL A 39 7.35 9.28 -7.70
C VAL A 39 8.62 9.39 -8.52
N GLU A 40 8.80 10.49 -9.24
CA GLU A 40 10.01 10.74 -10.02
C GLU A 40 11.27 10.76 -9.14
N ILE A 41 11.20 11.39 -7.97
CA ILE A 41 12.30 11.39 -7.00
C ILE A 41 12.58 9.98 -6.49
N ALA A 42 11.53 9.24 -6.12
CA ALA A 42 11.66 7.88 -5.63
C ALA A 42 12.31 6.95 -6.68
N GLU A 43 11.88 7.07 -7.93
CA GLU A 43 12.48 6.32 -9.06
C GLU A 43 13.94 6.67 -9.26
N SER A 44 14.30 7.95 -9.20
CA SER A 44 15.68 8.40 -9.31
C SER A 44 16.56 7.87 -8.18
N LEU A 45 16.06 7.86 -6.96
CA LEU A 45 16.77 7.30 -5.79
C LEU A 45 16.93 5.78 -5.92
N ALA A 46 15.89 5.08 -6.37
CA ALA A 46 15.95 3.64 -6.59
C ALA A 46 16.98 3.28 -7.66
N GLU A 47 17.04 4.01 -8.75
CA GLU A 47 18.05 3.83 -9.80
C GLU A 47 19.46 4.11 -9.28
N LYS A 48 19.66 5.22 -8.56
CA LYS A 48 20.94 5.60 -7.97
C LYS A 48 21.48 4.52 -7.04
N HIS A 49 20.62 3.93 -6.22
CA HIS A 49 20.98 2.90 -5.24
C HIS A 49 20.82 1.47 -5.78
N GLN A 50 20.49 1.33 -7.06
CA GLN A 50 20.37 0.04 -7.75
C GLN A 50 19.39 -0.91 -7.02
N THR A 51 18.27 -0.38 -6.55
CA THR A 51 17.18 -1.19 -6.01
C THR A 51 16.24 -1.62 -7.13
N GLY A 52 15.54 -2.74 -6.94
CA GLY A 52 14.49 -3.19 -7.86
C GLY A 52 13.12 -2.62 -7.55
N ALA A 53 13.03 -1.61 -6.68
CA ALA A 53 11.76 -1.01 -6.29
C ALA A 53 11.05 -0.34 -7.46
N GLU A 54 9.74 -0.56 -7.57
CA GLU A 54 8.87 0.07 -8.56
C GLU A 54 7.93 1.05 -7.87
N PHE A 55 7.55 2.12 -8.58
CA PHE A 55 6.65 3.15 -8.05
C PHE A 55 5.55 3.46 -9.04
N ILE A 56 4.34 3.66 -8.54
CA ILE A 56 3.16 3.98 -9.35
C ILE A 56 2.52 5.26 -8.82
N ALA A 57 2.34 6.24 -9.72
CA ALA A 57 1.67 7.51 -9.41
C ALA A 57 0.15 7.31 -9.46
N THR A 58 -0.44 7.00 -8.31
CA THR A 58 -1.89 6.83 -8.17
C THR A 58 -2.29 6.96 -6.71
N THR A 59 -3.60 7.06 -6.47
CA THR A 59 -4.14 7.00 -5.10
C THR A 59 -4.01 5.59 -4.54
N TYR A 60 -3.82 5.46 -3.22
CA TYR A 60 -3.82 4.16 -2.56
C TYR A 60 -5.23 3.52 -2.48
N ILE A 61 -6.29 4.27 -2.83
CA ILE A 61 -7.64 3.74 -2.93
C ILE A 61 -7.74 2.94 -4.23
N PRO A 62 -7.91 1.61 -4.16
CA PRO A 62 -7.89 0.78 -5.37
C PRO A 62 -9.15 0.97 -6.21
N GLU A 63 -9.09 0.53 -7.47
CA GLU A 63 -10.25 0.52 -8.33
C GLU A 63 -11.43 -0.24 -7.70
N GLY A 64 -12.62 0.31 -7.85
CA GLY A 64 -13.84 -0.28 -7.28
C GLY A 64 -14.10 0.07 -5.81
N TYR A 65 -13.31 0.97 -5.22
CA TYR A 65 -13.52 1.45 -3.85
C TYR A 65 -13.77 2.96 -3.82
N ILE A 66 -14.55 3.39 -2.83
CA ILE A 66 -14.83 4.81 -2.58
C ILE A 66 -14.30 5.17 -1.19
N SER A 67 -13.63 6.33 -1.10
CA SER A 67 -13.27 6.93 0.19
C SER A 67 -14.26 8.03 0.55
N TYR A 68 -14.69 8.04 1.80
CA TYR A 68 -15.56 9.06 2.37
C TYR A 68 -14.80 10.13 3.18
N ASP A 69 -13.49 10.20 3.09
CA ASP A 69 -12.66 11.16 3.81
C ASP A 69 -13.05 12.62 3.53
N HIS A 70 -13.44 12.93 2.29
CA HIS A 70 -13.88 14.27 1.88
C HIS A 70 -15.17 14.76 2.53
N VAL A 71 -15.96 13.85 3.12
CA VAL A 71 -17.18 14.17 3.88
C VAL A 71 -17.00 13.93 5.38
N GLY A 72 -15.76 13.77 5.84
CA GLY A 72 -15.42 13.55 7.24
C GLY A 72 -15.56 12.10 7.70
N GLY A 73 -15.75 11.18 6.77
CA GLY A 73 -15.77 9.74 7.06
C GLY A 73 -14.39 9.12 6.99
N SER A 74 -14.18 8.03 7.72
CA SER A 74 -12.94 7.24 7.72
C SER A 74 -13.09 5.91 6.98
N ASP A 75 -14.18 5.75 6.23
CA ASP A 75 -14.49 4.49 5.56
C ASP A 75 -14.05 4.48 4.11
N ILE A 76 -13.42 3.38 3.73
CA ILE A 76 -13.20 3.00 2.33
C ILE A 76 -14.00 1.73 2.10
N VAL A 77 -14.95 1.80 1.19
CA VAL A 77 -15.87 0.70 0.91
C VAL A 77 -15.87 0.35 -0.57
N PRO A 78 -16.21 -0.90 -0.92
CA PRO A 78 -16.45 -1.25 -2.32
C PRO A 78 -17.52 -0.35 -2.94
N ASP A 79 -17.31 0.05 -4.18
CA ASP A 79 -18.28 0.85 -4.92
C ASP A 79 -19.29 -0.05 -5.60
N ASP A 80 -20.47 -0.17 -5.01
CA ASP A 80 -21.57 -0.98 -5.54
C ASP A 80 -22.11 -0.49 -6.89
N SER A 81 -21.74 0.74 -7.31
CA SER A 81 -22.20 1.30 -8.58
C SER A 81 -21.62 0.57 -9.80
N PHE A 82 -20.52 -0.17 -9.64
CA PHE A 82 -19.94 -0.99 -10.69
C PHE A 82 -20.71 -2.31 -10.93
N GLY A 83 -21.70 -2.65 -10.11
CA GLY A 83 -22.58 -3.80 -10.31
C GLY A 83 -21.93 -5.17 -10.26
N HIS A 84 -20.65 -5.26 -9.97
CA HIS A 84 -19.87 -6.48 -9.84
C HIS A 84 -18.95 -6.39 -8.64
N GLN A 85 -18.84 -7.50 -7.90
CA GLN A 85 -17.78 -7.62 -6.90
C GLN A 85 -16.44 -7.56 -7.63
N VAL A 86 -15.58 -6.64 -7.21
CA VAL A 86 -14.20 -6.61 -7.68
C VAL A 86 -13.50 -7.81 -7.02
N GLU A 87 -13.30 -8.89 -7.78
CA GLU A 87 -12.74 -10.14 -7.26
C GLU A 87 -11.31 -9.95 -6.74
N ALA A 88 -10.55 -9.01 -7.32
CA ALA A 88 -9.19 -8.71 -6.90
C ALA A 88 -8.92 -7.22 -7.10
N PRO A 89 -9.15 -6.38 -6.07
CA PRO A 89 -8.83 -4.96 -6.17
C PRO A 89 -7.35 -4.77 -6.47
N ARG A 90 -7.06 -3.84 -7.38
CA ARG A 90 -5.70 -3.54 -7.83
C ARG A 90 -5.57 -2.06 -8.14
N TYR A 91 -4.32 -1.62 -8.33
CA TYR A 91 -4.03 -0.27 -8.83
C TYR A 91 -3.80 -0.32 -10.34
N GLU A 92 -4.16 0.77 -11.02
CA GLU A 92 -3.81 0.93 -12.42
C GLU A 92 -2.28 0.86 -12.58
N GLY A 93 -1.81 0.04 -13.51
CA GLY A 93 -0.39 -0.21 -13.74
C GLY A 93 0.21 -1.40 -12.99
N MET A 94 -0.57 -2.05 -12.12
CA MET A 94 -0.15 -3.31 -11.47
C MET A 94 -0.74 -4.52 -12.18
N ASP A 95 0.07 -5.55 -12.37
CA ASP A 95 -0.36 -6.82 -12.99
C ASP A 95 -1.04 -7.76 -11.99
N ILE A 96 -0.85 -7.53 -10.69
CA ILE A 96 -1.37 -8.38 -9.63
C ILE A 96 -2.44 -7.66 -8.79
N GLY A 97 -3.32 -8.43 -8.18
CA GLY A 97 -4.30 -7.92 -7.22
C GLY A 97 -3.70 -7.72 -5.83
N LEU A 98 -4.35 -6.90 -5.02
CA LEU A 98 -3.92 -6.66 -3.64
C LEU A 98 -4.03 -7.92 -2.76
N ASN A 99 -4.86 -8.88 -3.15
CA ASN A 99 -4.96 -10.18 -2.50
C ASN A 99 -3.71 -11.07 -2.70
N GLU A 100 -2.80 -10.68 -3.59
CA GLU A 100 -1.53 -11.37 -3.82
C GLU A 100 -0.35 -10.71 -3.09
N ILE A 101 -0.59 -9.62 -2.38
CA ILE A 101 0.43 -8.93 -1.58
C ILE A 101 0.56 -9.59 -0.21
N ASP A 102 1.79 -9.84 0.21
CA ASP A 102 2.10 -10.49 1.48
C ASP A 102 2.37 -9.50 2.61
N VAL A 103 3.03 -8.39 2.28
CA VAL A 103 3.40 -7.35 3.24
C VAL A 103 2.94 -5.98 2.75
N PHE A 104 2.15 -5.33 3.56
CA PHE A 104 1.73 -3.94 3.38
C PHE A 104 2.50 -3.08 4.37
N PHE A 105 2.96 -1.92 3.94
CA PHE A 105 3.61 -0.95 4.80
C PHE A 105 2.94 0.41 4.65
N VAL A 106 2.76 1.11 5.77
CA VAL A 106 2.19 2.46 5.78
C VAL A 106 2.80 3.31 6.88
N TYR A 107 3.03 4.58 6.56
CA TYR A 107 3.27 5.64 7.54
C TYR A 107 2.08 6.61 7.42
N PRO A 108 0.98 6.34 8.15
CA PRO A 108 -0.26 7.10 7.96
C PRO A 108 -0.15 8.49 8.54
N TRP A 109 -0.77 9.47 7.85
CA TRP A 109 -0.99 10.78 8.42
C TRP A 109 -1.90 10.69 9.65
N PRO A 110 -1.79 11.64 10.62
CA PRO A 110 -2.75 11.71 11.72
C PRO A 110 -4.19 11.75 11.17
N GLY A 111 -5.03 10.85 11.67
CA GLY A 111 -6.41 10.69 11.21
C GLY A 111 -6.62 9.65 10.10
N GLU A 112 -5.58 9.17 9.44
CA GLU A 112 -5.70 8.12 8.41
C GLU A 112 -5.53 6.70 8.94
N GLN A 113 -5.11 6.53 10.18
CA GLN A 113 -4.74 5.24 10.77
C GLN A 113 -5.89 4.22 10.69
N GLU A 114 -7.09 4.62 11.10
CA GLU A 114 -8.27 3.74 11.09
C GLU A 114 -8.66 3.37 9.66
N MET A 115 -8.65 4.33 8.75
CA MET A 115 -8.98 4.13 7.34
C MET A 115 -8.02 3.15 6.66
N MET A 116 -6.72 3.30 6.91
CA MET A 116 -5.68 2.40 6.37
C MET A 116 -5.84 0.98 6.89
N LEU A 117 -6.14 0.82 8.18
CA LEU A 117 -6.39 -0.49 8.78
C LEU A 117 -7.64 -1.15 8.19
N LYS A 118 -8.72 -0.39 8.01
CA LYS A 118 -9.95 -0.88 7.37
C LYS A 118 -9.70 -1.30 5.92
N LEU A 119 -8.93 -0.50 5.17
CA LEU A 119 -8.56 -0.86 3.80
C LEU A 119 -7.78 -2.17 3.78
N PHE A 120 -6.78 -2.31 4.62
CA PHE A 120 -6.03 -3.55 4.74
C PHE A 120 -6.93 -4.76 5.04
N GLN A 121 -7.83 -4.64 6.00
CA GLN A 121 -8.78 -5.70 6.35
C GLN A 121 -9.71 -6.07 5.18
N SER A 122 -10.01 -5.10 4.31
CA SER A 122 -10.88 -5.33 3.15
C SER A 122 -10.17 -6.02 1.97
N VAL A 123 -8.92 -5.67 1.70
CA VAL A 123 -8.24 -6.07 0.45
C VAL A 123 -7.23 -7.20 0.61
N ALA A 124 -6.68 -7.38 1.81
CA ALA A 124 -5.62 -8.35 2.04
C ALA A 124 -6.15 -9.78 2.14
N SER A 125 -5.35 -10.74 1.69
CA SER A 125 -5.60 -12.16 1.91
C SER A 125 -5.25 -12.58 3.34
N GLU A 126 -5.76 -13.73 3.76
CA GLU A 126 -5.37 -14.35 5.03
C GLU A 126 -3.86 -14.42 5.17
N ASP A 127 -3.39 -14.22 6.38
CA ASP A 127 -1.97 -14.22 6.75
C ASP A 127 -1.13 -13.07 6.20
N ALA A 128 -1.64 -12.21 5.33
CA ALA A 128 -0.96 -10.97 4.94
C ALA A 128 -0.72 -10.09 6.16
N ILE A 129 0.37 -9.31 6.13
CA ILE A 129 0.81 -8.48 7.25
C ILE A 129 0.73 -7.02 6.85
N LEU A 130 0.23 -6.18 7.76
CA LEU A 130 0.37 -4.73 7.68
C LEU A 130 1.37 -4.28 8.74
N ILE A 131 2.41 -3.59 8.29
CA ILE A 131 3.35 -2.88 9.15
C ILE A 131 2.99 -1.40 9.11
N ALA A 132 2.56 -0.86 10.23
CA ALA A 132 2.22 0.55 10.36
C ALA A 132 3.22 1.25 11.27
N TYR A 133 3.91 2.26 10.74
CA TYR A 133 4.81 3.11 11.50
C TYR A 133 4.08 4.40 11.86
N TYR A 134 3.87 4.62 13.15
CA TYR A 134 3.10 5.79 13.64
C TYR A 134 3.97 6.98 14.07
N GLY A 135 5.28 6.90 13.86
CA GLY A 135 6.23 7.88 14.39
C GLY A 135 6.66 7.54 15.81
N ASP A 136 7.54 8.36 16.41
CA ASP A 136 8.04 8.21 17.78
C ASP A 136 8.50 6.78 18.12
N GLN A 137 9.07 6.08 17.13
CA GLN A 137 9.53 4.68 17.26
C GLN A 137 8.41 3.66 17.50
N GLU A 138 7.16 4.04 17.28
CA GLU A 138 6.03 3.12 17.39
C GLU A 138 5.77 2.41 16.07
N ILE A 139 5.93 1.08 16.08
CA ILE A 139 5.63 0.20 14.94
C ILE A 139 4.59 -0.81 15.40
N CYS A 140 3.47 -0.88 14.69
CA CYS A 140 2.44 -1.88 14.93
C CYS A 140 2.40 -2.87 13.76
N LEU A 141 2.15 -4.12 14.10
CA LEU A 141 2.07 -5.21 13.14
C LEU A 141 0.71 -5.89 13.26
N TYR A 142 -0.02 -5.90 12.16
CA TYR A 142 -1.34 -6.53 12.08
C TYR A 142 -1.27 -7.70 11.11
N ARG A 143 -1.99 -8.77 11.42
CA ARG A 143 -2.14 -9.92 10.52
C ARG A 143 -3.59 -10.04 10.10
N LYS A 144 -3.81 -10.25 8.82
CA LYS A 144 -5.15 -10.54 8.29
C LYS A 144 -5.59 -11.94 8.73
N GLN A 145 -6.77 -11.98 9.28
CA GLN A 145 -7.40 -13.22 9.73
C GLN A 145 -8.63 -13.56 8.89
#